data_315d5bdfd0e5cf02bcca891116663b2a
#
_entry.id   315d5bdfd0e5cf02bcca891116663b2a
#
_cell.length_a   1.000
_cell.length_b   1.000
_cell.length_c   1.000
_cell.angle_alpha   90.00
_cell.angle_beta   90.00
_cell.angle_gamma   90.00
#
_symmetry.space_group_name_H-M   'P 1'
#
loop_
_entity.id
_entity.type
_entity.pdbx_description
1 polymer ?
#
loop_
_entity_poly.entity_id
_entity_poly.type
_entity_poly.pdbx_seq_one_letter_code
_entity_poly.pdbx_strand_id
1 'polypeptide(L)'
;MNEIRSTQVKITRDYYNSTDADKFYEIIWGGEDIHIGIYQNEIEPIRDASKRTVETMAKMLSLSPYSVVLDIGAGYGGAARFLAKKFGCKVIALNLSEVENTRNRMLNQREGLTPQIDVVDGNFEEIPFEDNRFDAIWSQDAILHSGHKRQVFSEVSRLLKSGGEFIFTDIMEIDNCPESVLQPILERIHLQSLGSPDFYRALCREFRLREMKFDDRTLQLVAHYKRVLQETEHRELDLLKAGVSSEYIEKMKAGLHHWIDGGGRGFLTWGIFHFIKI
;
A
#
# COMPACT_ATOMS: atom_id res chain seq x y z
N MET A 1 5.23 17.81 -18.61
CA MET A 1 4.89 17.32 -17.26
C MET A 1 3.64 16.44 -17.23
N ASN A 2 2.53 16.80 -17.90
CA ASN A 2 1.31 15.98 -17.92
C ASN A 2 1.47 14.61 -18.59
N GLU A 3 2.29 14.47 -19.65
CA GLU A 3 2.50 13.19 -20.34
C GLU A 3 3.23 12.15 -19.50
N ILE A 4 4.22 12.56 -18.68
CA ILE A 4 4.95 11.64 -17.78
C ILE A 4 4.05 11.18 -16.65
N ARG A 5 3.19 12.07 -16.10
CA ARG A 5 2.15 11.70 -15.11
C ARG A 5 1.23 10.62 -15.64
N SER A 6 0.74 10.78 -16.87
CA SER A 6 -0.17 9.81 -17.48
C SER A 6 0.50 8.45 -17.72
N THR A 7 1.81 8.44 -18.01
CA THR A 7 2.56 7.22 -18.32
C THR A 7 2.77 6.33 -17.08
N GLN A 8 3.22 6.89 -15.94
CA GLN A 8 3.43 6.11 -14.71
C GLN A 8 2.11 5.56 -14.15
N VAL A 9 1.10 6.40 -14.09
CA VAL A 9 -0.26 5.99 -13.66
C VAL A 9 -0.79 4.86 -14.55
N LYS A 10 -0.61 4.96 -15.87
CA LYS A 10 -1.01 3.93 -16.81
C LYS A 10 -0.26 2.61 -16.58
N ILE A 11 1.07 2.66 -16.42
CA ILE A 11 1.91 1.47 -16.17
C ILE A 11 1.43 0.76 -14.90
N THR A 12 1.24 1.50 -13.81
CA THR A 12 0.77 0.95 -12.53
C THR A 12 -0.62 0.33 -12.67
N ARG A 13 -1.55 1.03 -13.34
CA ARG A 13 -2.91 0.53 -13.60
C ARG A 13 -2.90 -0.74 -14.44
N ASP A 14 -2.15 -0.75 -15.55
CA ASP A 14 -2.09 -1.90 -16.46
C ASP A 14 -1.47 -3.12 -15.76
N TYR A 15 -0.48 -2.90 -14.86
CA TYR A 15 0.11 -3.96 -14.05
C TYR A 15 -0.92 -4.61 -13.13
N TYR A 16 -1.61 -3.83 -12.29
CA TYR A 16 -2.60 -4.35 -11.34
C TYR A 16 -3.90 -4.85 -12.01
N ASN A 17 -4.21 -4.38 -13.21
CA ASN A 17 -5.31 -4.92 -14.03
C ASN A 17 -4.97 -6.21 -14.76
N SER A 18 -3.69 -6.65 -14.76
CA SER A 18 -3.32 -7.87 -15.45
C SER A 18 -3.85 -9.11 -14.74
N THR A 19 -4.30 -10.09 -15.52
CA THR A 19 -4.81 -11.37 -14.98
C THR A 19 -3.75 -12.09 -14.16
N ASP A 20 -2.47 -12.01 -14.56
CA ASP A 20 -1.36 -12.63 -13.87
C ASP A 20 -1.16 -12.01 -12.48
N ALA A 21 -1.17 -10.68 -12.37
CA ALA A 21 -1.01 -10.00 -11.09
C ALA A 21 -2.19 -10.30 -10.15
N ASP A 22 -3.44 -10.14 -10.60
CA ASP A 22 -4.62 -10.38 -9.77
C ASP A 22 -4.63 -11.80 -9.18
N LYS A 23 -4.40 -12.83 -10.01
CA LYS A 23 -4.36 -14.22 -9.55
C LYS A 23 -3.16 -14.51 -8.66
N PHE A 24 -1.99 -13.93 -8.97
CA PHE A 24 -0.79 -14.10 -8.16
C PHE A 24 -1.01 -13.56 -6.74
N TYR A 25 -1.48 -12.33 -6.62
CA TYR A 25 -1.76 -11.72 -5.32
C TYR A 25 -2.84 -12.47 -4.54
N GLU A 26 -3.94 -12.86 -5.19
CA GLU A 26 -5.00 -13.65 -4.57
C GLU A 26 -4.47 -14.96 -3.99
N ILE A 27 -3.65 -15.69 -4.75
CA ILE A 27 -3.16 -17.01 -4.36
C ILE A 27 -2.07 -16.89 -3.30
N ILE A 28 -1.09 -16.02 -3.50
CA ILE A 28 0.11 -15.97 -2.65
C ILE A 28 -0.16 -15.26 -1.32
N TRP A 29 -0.85 -14.10 -1.35
CA TRP A 29 -1.23 -13.46 -0.09
C TRP A 29 -2.36 -14.22 0.62
N GLY A 30 -3.23 -14.89 -0.12
CA GLY A 30 -4.30 -15.73 0.43
C GLY A 30 -5.34 -14.98 1.26
N GLY A 31 -5.41 -13.65 1.12
CA GLY A 31 -6.30 -12.77 1.86
C GLY A 31 -6.65 -11.52 1.06
N GLU A 32 -7.11 -10.51 1.77
CA GLU A 32 -7.62 -9.26 1.23
C GLU A 32 -6.64 -8.09 1.38
N ASP A 33 -5.54 -8.32 2.13
CA ASP A 33 -4.53 -7.33 2.50
C ASP A 33 -3.24 -7.64 1.73
N ILE A 34 -3.02 -6.98 0.59
CA ILE A 34 -1.91 -7.23 -0.33
C ILE A 34 -0.70 -6.32 -0.08
N HIS A 35 -0.33 -6.15 1.17
CA HIS A 35 0.79 -5.31 1.63
C HIS A 35 1.72 -6.10 2.57
N ILE A 36 2.80 -5.47 3.02
CA ILE A 36 3.78 -6.09 3.92
C ILE A 36 3.13 -6.46 5.25
N GLY A 37 3.42 -7.69 5.71
CA GLY A 37 2.93 -8.24 6.97
C GLY A 37 3.90 -8.03 8.13
N ILE A 38 3.35 -7.90 9.35
CA ILE A 38 4.09 -7.96 10.61
C ILE A 38 4.04 -9.40 11.12
N TYR A 39 5.13 -10.14 10.95
CA TYR A 39 5.24 -11.56 11.29
C TYR A 39 5.59 -11.78 12.75
N GLN A 40 5.05 -12.83 13.33
CA GLN A 40 5.41 -13.34 14.68
C GLN A 40 6.43 -14.49 14.60
N ASN A 41 6.46 -15.20 13.47
CA ASN A 41 7.44 -16.25 13.18
C ASN A 41 7.60 -16.43 11.66
N GLU A 42 8.63 -17.17 11.25
CA GLU A 42 9.04 -17.34 9.85
C GLU A 42 8.08 -18.15 8.97
N ILE A 43 7.21 -18.96 9.58
CA ILE A 43 6.27 -19.86 8.88
C ILE A 43 4.83 -19.34 8.89
N GLU A 44 4.60 -18.18 9.50
CA GLU A 44 3.26 -17.61 9.60
C GLU A 44 2.65 -17.33 8.22
N PRO A 45 1.35 -17.62 8.00
CA PRO A 45 0.67 -17.27 6.76
C PRO A 45 0.74 -15.77 6.47
N ILE A 46 1.02 -15.40 5.22
CA ILE A 46 1.14 -14.00 4.78
C ILE A 46 -0.11 -13.21 5.16
N ARG A 47 -1.31 -13.76 4.91
CA ARG A 47 -2.59 -13.10 5.22
C ARG A 47 -2.71 -12.70 6.69
N ASP A 48 -2.22 -13.54 7.62
CA ASP A 48 -2.35 -13.29 9.06
C ASP A 48 -1.37 -12.18 9.50
N ALA A 49 -0.17 -12.19 8.92
CA ALA A 49 0.82 -11.13 9.13
C ALA A 49 0.37 -9.79 8.51
N SER A 50 -0.19 -9.78 7.29
CA SER A 50 -0.72 -8.58 6.64
C SER A 50 -1.91 -7.99 7.41
N LYS A 51 -2.84 -8.84 7.85
CA LYS A 51 -3.94 -8.43 8.74
C LYS A 51 -3.42 -7.77 10.03
N ARG A 52 -2.34 -8.28 10.61
CA ARG A 52 -1.73 -7.69 11.81
C ARG A 52 -1.16 -6.30 11.55
N THR A 53 -0.69 -6.02 10.34
CA THR A 53 -0.29 -4.65 9.95
C THR A 53 -1.48 -3.71 10.03
N VAL A 54 -2.63 -4.09 9.43
CA VAL A 54 -3.88 -3.30 9.54
C VAL A 54 -4.27 -3.08 11.00
N GLU A 55 -4.27 -4.14 11.82
CA GLU A 55 -4.61 -4.05 13.23
C GLU A 55 -3.66 -3.13 14.02
N THR A 56 -2.38 -3.15 13.68
CA THR A 56 -1.36 -2.32 14.32
C THR A 56 -1.53 -0.86 13.97
N MET A 57 -1.73 -0.54 12.70
CA MET A 57 -2.00 0.82 12.23
C MET A 57 -3.31 1.36 12.83
N ALA A 58 -4.38 0.58 12.80
CA ALA A 58 -5.68 0.99 13.30
C ALA A 58 -5.70 1.33 14.80
N LYS A 59 -4.79 0.75 15.60
CA LYS A 59 -4.62 1.09 17.03
C LYS A 59 -4.00 2.46 17.26
N MET A 60 -3.40 3.06 16.23
CA MET A 60 -2.78 4.39 16.33
C MET A 60 -3.77 5.51 16.03
N LEU A 61 -4.94 5.20 15.44
CA LEU A 61 -5.95 6.17 15.03
C LEU A 61 -7.04 6.34 16.08
N SER A 62 -7.58 7.56 16.15
CA SER A 62 -8.70 7.94 17.03
C SER A 62 -10.02 7.96 16.26
N LEU A 63 -10.48 6.80 15.78
CA LEU A 63 -11.69 6.67 14.98
C LEU A 63 -12.96 6.41 15.83
N SER A 64 -14.08 6.89 15.33
CA SER A 64 -15.42 6.70 15.89
C SER A 64 -16.42 6.31 14.80
N PRO A 65 -17.66 5.91 15.13
CA PRO A 65 -18.70 5.65 14.13
C PRO A 65 -19.07 6.85 13.24
N TYR A 66 -18.71 8.06 13.65
CA TYR A 66 -18.95 9.29 12.89
C TYR A 66 -17.79 9.71 12.00
N SER A 67 -16.66 9.02 12.11
CA SER A 67 -15.47 9.31 11.31
C SER A 67 -15.66 8.92 9.85
N VAL A 68 -15.07 9.71 8.97
CA VAL A 68 -14.96 9.42 7.53
C VAL A 68 -13.50 9.23 7.18
N VAL A 69 -13.15 8.03 6.73
CA VAL A 69 -11.79 7.65 6.37
C VAL A 69 -11.66 7.57 4.86
N LEU A 70 -10.55 8.05 4.31
CA LEU A 70 -10.14 7.83 2.93
C LEU A 70 -8.98 6.85 2.91
N ASP A 71 -9.16 5.70 2.26
CA ASP A 71 -8.12 4.69 2.02
C ASP A 71 -7.59 4.87 0.59
N ILE A 72 -6.36 5.38 0.44
CA ILE A 72 -5.73 5.67 -0.85
C ILE A 72 -4.80 4.53 -1.27
N GLY A 73 -5.10 3.92 -2.42
CA GLY A 73 -4.47 2.68 -2.85
C GLY A 73 -5.06 1.45 -2.15
N ALA A 74 -6.38 1.43 -2.01
CA ALA A 74 -7.12 0.47 -1.19
C ALA A 74 -7.02 -1.01 -1.64
N GLY A 75 -6.55 -1.29 -2.85
CA GLY A 75 -6.46 -2.65 -3.39
C GLY A 75 -7.77 -3.42 -3.27
N TYR A 76 -7.73 -4.61 -2.69
CA TYR A 76 -8.95 -5.43 -2.46
C TYR A 76 -9.82 -4.95 -1.29
N GLY A 77 -9.43 -3.88 -0.58
CA GLY A 77 -10.23 -3.23 0.45
C GLY A 77 -10.25 -3.93 1.81
N GLY A 78 -9.25 -4.75 2.12
CA GLY A 78 -9.16 -5.44 3.41
C GLY A 78 -9.13 -4.47 4.59
N ALA A 79 -8.25 -3.44 4.52
CA ALA A 79 -8.17 -2.39 5.52
C ALA A 79 -9.50 -1.64 5.66
N ALA A 80 -10.15 -1.25 4.54
CA ALA A 80 -11.45 -0.57 4.57
C ALA A 80 -12.52 -1.40 5.30
N ARG A 81 -12.61 -2.71 5.00
CA ARG A 81 -13.55 -3.61 5.70
C ARG A 81 -13.22 -3.77 7.18
N PHE A 82 -11.94 -3.86 7.52
CA PHE A 82 -11.52 -3.93 8.92
C PHE A 82 -11.93 -2.67 9.70
N LEU A 83 -11.64 -1.48 9.14
CA LEU A 83 -11.98 -0.20 9.77
C LEU A 83 -13.49 -0.02 9.94
N ALA A 84 -14.27 -0.30 8.90
CA ALA A 84 -15.72 -0.22 8.95
C ALA A 84 -16.32 -1.16 10.02
N LYS A 85 -15.87 -2.42 10.09
CA LYS A 85 -16.33 -3.38 11.09
C LYS A 85 -15.94 -2.99 12.51
N LYS A 86 -14.69 -2.56 12.70
CA LYS A 86 -14.13 -2.32 14.02
C LYS A 86 -14.66 -1.03 14.65
N PHE A 87 -14.76 0.05 13.85
CA PHE A 87 -15.11 1.38 14.36
C PHE A 87 -16.53 1.82 13.97
N GLY A 88 -17.19 1.12 13.05
CA GLY A 88 -18.49 1.54 12.51
C GLY A 88 -18.40 2.76 11.60
N CYS A 89 -17.21 3.21 11.26
CA CYS A 89 -16.96 4.42 10.48
C CYS A 89 -17.28 4.22 8.99
N LYS A 90 -17.43 5.36 8.27
CA LYS A 90 -17.50 5.34 6.82
C LYS A 90 -16.09 5.31 6.23
N VAL A 91 -15.90 4.50 5.17
CA VAL A 91 -14.63 4.43 4.45
C VAL A 91 -14.88 4.67 2.97
N ILE A 92 -14.08 5.54 2.37
CA ILE A 92 -13.99 5.68 0.93
C ILE A 92 -12.70 4.99 0.50
N ALA A 93 -12.83 3.91 -0.27
CA ALA A 93 -11.73 3.12 -0.78
C ALA A 93 -11.39 3.60 -2.20
N LEU A 94 -10.37 4.46 -2.33
CA LEU A 94 -9.89 4.97 -3.61
C LEU A 94 -8.78 4.07 -4.13
N ASN A 95 -8.92 3.56 -5.34
CA ASN A 95 -7.89 2.73 -5.96
C ASN A 95 -7.87 2.89 -7.48
N LEU A 96 -6.71 2.64 -8.09
CA LEU A 96 -6.48 2.87 -9.52
C LEU A 96 -6.95 1.68 -10.39
N SER A 97 -6.84 0.44 -9.88
CA SER A 97 -7.18 -0.79 -10.61
C SER A 97 -8.69 -1.07 -10.57
N GLU A 98 -9.34 -1.05 -11.72
CA GLU A 98 -10.77 -1.39 -11.84
C GLU A 98 -11.03 -2.88 -11.55
N VAL A 99 -10.05 -3.75 -11.79
CA VAL A 99 -10.14 -5.19 -11.47
C VAL A 99 -10.20 -5.38 -9.97
N GLU A 100 -9.26 -4.77 -9.23
CA GLU A 100 -9.24 -4.81 -7.77
C GLU A 100 -10.49 -4.15 -7.17
N ASN A 101 -10.93 -3.02 -7.73
CA ASN A 101 -12.14 -2.31 -7.29
C ASN A 101 -13.41 -3.15 -7.48
N THR A 102 -13.49 -3.90 -8.57
CA THR A 102 -14.59 -4.84 -8.80
C THR A 102 -14.61 -5.92 -7.73
N ARG A 103 -13.46 -6.50 -7.40
CA ARG A 103 -13.31 -7.48 -6.32
C ARG A 103 -13.67 -6.86 -4.96
N ASN A 104 -13.20 -5.65 -4.68
CA ASN A 104 -13.52 -4.92 -3.45
C ASN A 104 -15.04 -4.73 -3.30
N ARG A 105 -15.73 -4.26 -4.34
CA ARG A 105 -17.21 -4.11 -4.33
C ARG A 105 -17.93 -5.43 -4.07
N MET A 106 -17.49 -6.53 -4.70
CA MET A 106 -18.07 -7.87 -4.47
C MET A 106 -17.89 -8.34 -3.03
N LEU A 107 -16.70 -8.15 -2.46
CA LEU A 107 -16.40 -8.53 -1.07
C LEU A 107 -17.22 -7.68 -0.09
N ASN A 108 -17.34 -6.37 -0.31
CA ASN A 108 -18.16 -5.48 0.52
C ASN A 108 -19.64 -5.89 0.50
N GLN A 109 -20.16 -6.26 -0.68
CA GLN A 109 -21.54 -6.75 -0.81
C GLN A 109 -21.74 -8.07 -0.06
N ARG A 110 -20.81 -9.03 -0.22
CA ARG A 110 -20.87 -10.34 0.47
C ARG A 110 -20.87 -10.21 1.98
N GLU A 111 -20.18 -9.20 2.51
CA GLU A 111 -20.06 -8.93 3.94
C GLU A 111 -21.07 -7.93 4.50
N GLY A 112 -21.98 -7.41 3.66
CA GLY A 112 -23.01 -6.47 4.08
C GLY A 112 -22.47 -5.07 4.43
N LEU A 113 -21.29 -4.70 3.90
CA LEU A 113 -20.60 -3.45 4.23
C LEU A 113 -20.79 -2.34 3.17
N THR A 114 -21.60 -2.59 2.15
CA THR A 114 -21.92 -1.59 1.11
C THR A 114 -22.45 -0.26 1.67
N PRO A 115 -23.19 -0.21 2.81
CA PRO A 115 -23.61 1.08 3.38
C PRO A 115 -22.47 1.88 4.02
N GLN A 116 -21.35 1.23 4.41
CA GLN A 116 -20.23 1.86 5.08
C GLN A 116 -19.06 2.14 4.16
N ILE A 117 -18.91 1.38 3.05
CA ILE A 117 -17.73 1.44 2.18
C ILE A 117 -18.13 1.81 0.77
N ASP A 118 -17.65 2.97 0.31
CA ASP A 118 -17.75 3.42 -1.07
C ASP A 118 -16.42 3.14 -1.79
N VAL A 119 -16.48 2.43 -2.92
CA VAL A 119 -15.30 2.13 -3.76
C VAL A 119 -15.26 3.08 -4.94
N VAL A 120 -14.18 3.84 -5.05
CA VAL A 120 -13.99 4.90 -6.06
C VAL A 120 -12.79 4.56 -6.94
N ASP A 121 -13.04 4.53 -8.26
CA ASP A 121 -11.98 4.41 -9.25
C ASP A 121 -11.29 5.77 -9.39
N GLY A 122 -10.00 5.86 -9.05
CA GLY A 122 -9.31 7.15 -9.05
C GLY A 122 -7.82 7.06 -8.78
N ASN A 123 -7.15 8.17 -9.04
CA ASN A 123 -5.73 8.37 -8.82
C ASN A 123 -5.50 9.23 -7.57
N PHE A 124 -4.66 8.79 -6.66
CA PHE A 124 -4.36 9.53 -5.43
C PHE A 124 -3.47 10.77 -5.68
N GLU A 125 -2.98 11.00 -6.89
CA GLU A 125 -2.33 12.26 -7.28
C GLU A 125 -3.33 13.39 -7.61
N GLU A 126 -4.62 13.04 -7.83
CA GLU A 126 -5.72 13.97 -8.12
C GLU A 126 -7.04 13.39 -7.59
N ILE A 127 -7.36 13.69 -6.34
CA ILE A 127 -8.48 13.06 -5.63
C ILE A 127 -9.74 13.91 -5.76
N PRO A 128 -10.87 13.36 -6.29
CA PRO A 128 -12.05 14.13 -6.66
C PRO A 128 -12.97 14.43 -5.46
N PHE A 129 -12.41 14.94 -4.36
CA PHE A 129 -13.19 15.32 -3.19
C PHE A 129 -12.85 16.73 -2.73
N GLU A 130 -13.81 17.33 -2.00
CA GLU A 130 -13.68 18.67 -1.42
C GLU A 130 -12.65 18.71 -0.28
N ASP A 131 -12.09 19.89 -0.03
CA ASP A 131 -11.15 20.16 1.05
C ASP A 131 -11.76 19.85 2.43
N ASN A 132 -10.91 19.45 3.38
CA ASN A 132 -11.28 19.27 4.80
C ASN A 132 -12.47 18.29 5.00
N ARG A 133 -12.49 17.21 4.24
CA ARG A 133 -13.59 16.23 4.27
C ARG A 133 -13.34 15.07 5.22
N PHE A 134 -12.08 14.62 5.37
CA PHE A 134 -11.75 13.34 6.02
C PHE A 134 -11.18 13.55 7.43
N ASP A 135 -11.63 12.70 8.35
CA ASP A 135 -11.10 12.62 9.72
C ASP A 135 -9.78 11.86 9.75
N ALA A 136 -9.61 10.88 8.85
CA ALA A 136 -8.34 10.19 8.66
C ALA A 136 -8.13 9.85 7.19
N ILE A 137 -6.85 9.81 6.77
CA ILE A 137 -6.40 9.24 5.50
C ILE A 137 -5.45 8.08 5.83
N TRP A 138 -5.66 6.97 5.12
CA TRP A 138 -4.95 5.71 5.27
C TRP A 138 -4.29 5.32 3.95
N SER A 139 -3.08 4.74 4.02
CA SER A 139 -2.43 4.12 2.86
C SER A 139 -1.50 2.99 3.29
N GLN A 140 -1.44 1.92 2.51
CA GLN A 140 -0.52 0.81 2.77
C GLN A 140 0.24 0.42 1.52
N ASP A 141 1.58 0.64 1.56
CA ASP A 141 2.54 0.26 0.52
C ASP A 141 2.12 0.66 -0.90
N ALA A 142 1.45 1.81 -1.04
CA ALA A 142 0.90 2.30 -2.30
C ALA A 142 1.59 3.57 -2.81
N ILE A 143 2.03 4.46 -1.92
CA ILE A 143 2.60 5.77 -2.27
C ILE A 143 3.91 5.61 -3.04
N LEU A 144 4.67 4.53 -2.81
CA LEU A 144 5.89 4.23 -3.57
C LEU A 144 5.66 4.25 -5.09
N HIS A 145 4.49 3.83 -5.56
CA HIS A 145 4.15 3.77 -6.99
C HIS A 145 3.90 5.14 -7.63
N SER A 146 3.75 6.21 -6.84
CA SER A 146 3.60 7.56 -7.38
C SER A 146 4.93 8.09 -7.92
N GLY A 147 4.89 8.61 -9.15
CA GLY A 147 5.96 9.43 -9.71
C GLY A 147 5.97 10.87 -9.15
N HIS A 148 4.91 11.27 -8.44
CA HIS A 148 4.69 12.63 -7.94
C HIS A 148 4.28 12.65 -6.45
N LYS A 149 5.09 12.01 -5.60
CA LYS A 149 4.82 11.87 -4.16
C LYS A 149 4.45 13.21 -3.50
N ARG A 150 5.11 14.31 -3.89
CA ARG A 150 4.78 15.65 -3.38
C ARG A 150 3.32 16.03 -3.66
N GLN A 151 2.77 15.67 -4.82
CA GLN A 151 1.36 15.91 -5.15
C GLN A 151 0.43 15.10 -4.27
N VAL A 152 0.77 13.83 -3.99
CA VAL A 152 -0.01 12.98 -3.07
C VAL A 152 -0.11 13.62 -1.69
N PHE A 153 1.00 14.11 -1.14
CA PHE A 153 1.01 14.76 0.17
C PHE A 153 0.26 16.10 0.18
N SER A 154 0.27 16.83 -0.93
CA SER A 154 -0.57 18.02 -1.12
C SER A 154 -2.06 17.66 -1.05
N GLU A 155 -2.49 16.60 -1.74
CA GLU A 155 -3.87 16.11 -1.71
C GLU A 155 -4.26 15.61 -0.31
N VAL A 156 -3.38 14.84 0.34
CA VAL A 156 -3.60 14.40 1.73
C VAL A 156 -3.85 15.59 2.65
N SER A 157 -2.98 16.61 2.59
CA SER A 157 -3.16 17.80 3.42
C SER A 157 -4.43 18.56 3.07
N ARG A 158 -4.75 18.73 1.79
CA ARG A 158 -5.96 19.42 1.35
C ARG A 158 -7.23 18.76 1.88
N LEU A 159 -7.27 17.43 1.82
CA LEU A 159 -8.45 16.63 2.11
C LEU A 159 -8.69 16.38 3.59
N LEU A 160 -7.64 16.35 4.41
CA LEU A 160 -7.76 16.18 5.85
C LEU A 160 -8.43 17.40 6.49
N LYS A 161 -9.30 17.17 7.45
CA LYS A 161 -9.77 18.20 8.39
C LYS A 161 -8.60 18.68 9.25
N SER A 162 -8.70 19.89 9.83
CA SER A 162 -7.78 20.29 10.91
C SER A 162 -7.89 19.30 12.07
N GLY A 163 -6.76 18.84 12.59
CA GLY A 163 -6.71 17.76 13.56
C GLY A 163 -6.94 16.35 12.99
N GLY A 164 -7.18 16.22 11.68
CA GLY A 164 -7.31 14.92 11.02
C GLY A 164 -5.98 14.16 10.94
N GLU A 165 -6.05 12.84 10.89
CA GLU A 165 -4.91 11.94 11.02
C GLU A 165 -4.51 11.36 9.67
N PHE A 166 -3.20 11.29 9.38
CA PHE A 166 -2.65 10.57 8.23
C PHE A 166 -1.77 9.43 8.72
N ILE A 167 -2.11 8.21 8.33
CA ILE A 167 -1.33 7.03 8.66
C ILE A 167 -1.02 6.24 7.39
N PHE A 168 0.26 5.86 7.24
CA PHE A 168 0.65 5.05 6.09
C PHE A 168 1.84 4.16 6.38
N THR A 169 1.95 3.07 5.63
CA THR A 169 3.18 2.31 5.42
C THR A 169 3.70 2.56 4.02
N ASP A 170 5.00 2.47 3.86
CA ASP A 170 5.60 2.46 2.53
C ASP A 170 6.97 1.79 2.53
N ILE A 171 7.36 1.24 1.38
CA ILE A 171 8.71 0.74 1.18
C ILE A 171 9.56 1.91 0.75
N MET A 172 10.62 2.15 1.51
CA MET A 172 11.49 3.31 1.35
C MET A 172 12.94 2.89 1.11
N GLU A 173 13.70 3.72 0.44
CA GLU A 173 15.14 3.67 0.55
C GLU A 173 15.59 4.29 1.88
N ILE A 174 16.76 3.93 2.38
CA ILE A 174 17.34 4.60 3.55
C ILE A 174 17.73 6.04 3.21
N ASP A 175 17.77 6.91 4.21
CA ASP A 175 18.32 8.25 4.03
C ASP A 175 19.78 8.16 3.57
N ASN A 176 20.14 8.96 2.56
CA ASN A 176 21.45 8.92 1.90
C ASN A 176 21.81 7.56 1.25
N CYS A 177 20.82 6.89 0.67
CA CYS A 177 21.04 5.65 -0.07
C CYS A 177 22.04 5.90 -1.21
N PRO A 178 23.09 5.04 -1.36
CA PRO A 178 24.04 5.21 -2.46
C PRO A 178 23.34 5.07 -3.82
N GLU A 179 23.77 5.88 -4.78
CA GLU A 179 23.21 5.84 -6.14
C GLU A 179 23.35 4.43 -6.77
N SER A 180 22.38 4.06 -7.57
CA SER A 180 22.33 2.83 -8.38
C SER A 180 22.23 1.51 -7.60
N VAL A 181 22.34 1.47 -6.27
CA VAL A 181 22.26 0.19 -5.52
C VAL A 181 20.88 -0.45 -5.57
N LEU A 182 19.82 0.34 -5.77
CA LEU A 182 18.44 -0.11 -5.91
C LEU A 182 17.93 -0.14 -7.36
N GLN A 183 18.84 0.07 -8.33
CA GLN A 183 18.48 0.14 -9.75
C GLN A 183 17.64 -1.06 -10.24
N PRO A 184 17.95 -2.34 -9.89
CA PRO A 184 17.12 -3.47 -10.32
C PRO A 184 15.68 -3.42 -9.81
N ILE A 185 15.46 -2.82 -8.63
CA ILE A 185 14.12 -2.61 -8.07
C ILE A 185 13.42 -1.47 -8.83
N LEU A 186 14.10 -0.33 -8.97
CA LEU A 186 13.53 0.88 -9.58
C LEU A 186 13.15 0.65 -11.05
N GLU A 187 13.98 -0.06 -11.82
CA GLU A 187 13.66 -0.43 -13.20
C GLU A 187 12.42 -1.30 -13.29
N ARG A 188 12.29 -2.28 -12.38
CA ARG A 188 11.14 -3.19 -12.36
C ARG A 188 9.81 -2.48 -12.07
N ILE A 189 9.81 -1.48 -11.19
CA ILE A 189 8.61 -0.71 -10.83
C ILE A 189 8.49 0.60 -11.62
N HIS A 190 9.39 0.80 -12.59
CA HIS A 190 9.44 1.96 -13.48
C HIS A 190 9.48 3.31 -12.74
N LEU A 191 10.26 3.38 -11.65
CA LEU A 191 10.47 4.60 -10.87
C LEU A 191 11.94 5.06 -10.94
N GLN A 192 12.14 6.35 -10.67
CA GLN A 192 13.48 6.94 -10.58
C GLN A 192 14.08 6.82 -9.17
N SER A 193 13.22 6.83 -8.14
CA SER A 193 13.62 6.72 -6.73
C SER A 193 12.44 6.25 -5.88
N LEU A 194 12.72 5.65 -4.75
CA LEU A 194 11.76 5.48 -3.66
C LEU A 194 11.70 6.78 -2.83
N GLY A 195 10.75 6.86 -1.89
CA GLY A 195 10.84 7.83 -0.82
C GLY A 195 11.85 7.37 0.24
N SER A 196 12.32 8.28 1.10
CA SER A 196 13.06 7.93 2.32
C SER A 196 12.34 8.49 3.54
N PRO A 197 12.67 8.05 4.77
CA PRO A 197 12.05 8.60 5.97
C PRO A 197 12.17 10.12 6.07
N ASP A 198 13.34 10.68 5.79
CA ASP A 198 13.56 12.13 5.84
C ASP A 198 12.86 12.87 4.69
N PHE A 199 12.77 12.25 3.51
CA PHE A 199 12.00 12.78 2.40
C PHE A 199 10.51 12.91 2.77
N TYR A 200 9.89 11.88 3.35
CA TYR A 200 8.49 11.94 3.79
C TYR A 200 8.27 12.93 4.93
N ARG A 201 9.19 13.00 5.90
CA ARG A 201 9.16 14.03 6.95
C ARG A 201 9.25 15.45 6.40
N ALA A 202 10.07 15.66 5.37
CA ALA A 202 10.18 16.97 4.72
C ALA A 202 8.87 17.37 4.03
N LEU A 203 8.24 16.44 3.29
CA LEU A 203 6.92 16.67 2.67
C LEU A 203 5.85 16.94 3.74
N CYS A 204 5.81 16.16 4.81
CA CYS A 204 4.84 16.36 5.88
C CYS A 204 4.99 17.73 6.53
N ARG A 205 6.21 18.20 6.80
CA ARG A 205 6.45 19.56 7.31
C ARG A 205 5.98 20.63 6.33
N GLU A 206 6.28 20.48 5.04
CA GLU A 206 5.83 21.40 3.99
C GLU A 206 4.31 21.54 3.98
N PHE A 207 3.59 20.44 4.12
CA PHE A 207 2.13 20.38 4.05
C PHE A 207 1.45 20.43 5.43
N ARG A 208 2.12 20.94 6.47
CA ARG A 208 1.57 21.12 7.83
C ARG A 208 1.03 19.84 8.46
N LEU A 209 1.70 18.72 8.21
CA LEU A 209 1.44 17.44 8.86
C LEU A 209 2.53 17.23 9.93
N ARG A 210 2.14 17.21 11.20
CA ARG A 210 3.05 16.99 12.32
C ARG A 210 3.17 15.52 12.62
N GLU A 211 4.41 15.01 12.66
CA GLU A 211 4.70 13.63 13.03
C GLU A 211 4.29 13.35 14.48
N MET A 212 3.50 12.31 14.66
CA MET A 212 3.11 11.78 15.96
C MET A 212 3.97 10.56 16.32
N LYS A 213 4.25 9.72 15.32
CA LYS A 213 5.06 8.51 15.49
C LYS A 213 5.61 8.04 14.15
N PHE A 214 6.82 7.49 14.20
CA PHE A 214 7.34 6.54 13.22
C PHE A 214 7.64 5.22 13.92
N ASP A 215 6.99 4.14 13.53
CA ASP A 215 7.21 2.78 14.04
C ASP A 215 8.03 2.01 13.00
N ASP A 216 9.36 2.00 13.19
CA ASP A 216 10.27 1.29 12.29
C ASP A 216 10.04 -0.22 12.39
N ARG A 217 9.75 -0.83 11.27
CA ARG A 217 9.49 -2.26 11.10
C ARG A 217 10.35 -2.87 9.99
N THR A 218 11.49 -2.28 9.69
CA THR A 218 12.39 -2.64 8.59
C THR A 218 12.68 -4.14 8.52
N LEU A 219 12.84 -4.82 9.67
CA LEU A 219 13.06 -6.26 9.70
C LEU A 219 11.91 -7.07 9.11
N GLN A 220 10.68 -6.54 9.15
CA GLN A 220 9.51 -7.21 8.57
C GLN A 220 9.51 -7.20 7.04
N LEU A 221 10.14 -6.22 6.41
CA LEU A 221 10.26 -6.14 4.96
C LEU A 221 10.99 -7.36 4.40
N VAL A 222 12.16 -7.68 4.94
CA VAL A 222 12.95 -8.83 4.49
C VAL A 222 12.24 -10.15 4.82
N ALA A 223 11.64 -10.26 6.00
CA ALA A 223 10.87 -11.42 6.41
C ALA A 223 9.68 -11.66 5.46
N HIS A 224 8.95 -10.59 5.11
CA HIS A 224 7.82 -10.65 4.21
C HIS A 224 8.20 -11.13 2.81
N TYR A 225 9.20 -10.51 2.18
CA TYR A 225 9.60 -10.91 0.83
C TYR A 225 10.21 -12.30 0.75
N LYS A 226 10.92 -12.75 1.79
CA LYS A 226 11.34 -14.15 1.92
C LYS A 226 10.14 -15.08 1.98
N ARG A 227 9.11 -14.73 2.77
CA ARG A 227 7.90 -15.55 2.91
C ARG A 227 7.09 -15.59 1.61
N VAL A 228 6.99 -14.45 0.90
CA VAL A 228 6.33 -14.39 -0.42
C VAL A 228 7.08 -15.27 -1.44
N LEU A 229 8.42 -15.23 -1.45
CA LEU A 229 9.23 -16.09 -2.33
C LEU A 229 8.99 -17.57 -2.03
N GLN A 230 9.06 -17.97 -0.76
CA GLN A 230 8.79 -19.36 -0.34
C GLN A 230 7.39 -19.83 -0.75
N GLU A 231 6.35 -19.02 -0.55
CA GLU A 231 4.99 -19.35 -1.00
C GLU A 231 4.90 -19.44 -2.52
N THR A 232 5.59 -18.55 -3.25
CA THR A 232 5.61 -18.58 -4.71
C THR A 232 6.23 -19.88 -5.22
N GLU A 233 7.36 -20.31 -4.67
CA GLU A 233 8.02 -21.57 -5.01
C GLU A 233 7.18 -22.78 -4.62
N HIS A 234 6.61 -22.78 -3.42
CA HIS A 234 5.79 -23.90 -2.93
C HIS A 234 4.49 -24.08 -3.74
N ARG A 235 3.87 -22.98 -4.16
CA ARG A 235 2.58 -22.96 -4.85
C ARG A 235 2.68 -22.72 -6.36
N GLU A 236 3.86 -22.88 -6.95
CA GLU A 236 4.07 -22.64 -8.38
C GLU A 236 3.11 -23.43 -9.27
N LEU A 237 2.87 -24.71 -8.95
CA LEU A 237 1.92 -25.54 -9.69
C LEU A 237 0.47 -25.03 -9.56
N ASP A 238 0.10 -24.48 -8.43
CA ASP A 238 -1.24 -23.89 -8.24
C ASP A 238 -1.39 -22.58 -9.04
N LEU A 239 -0.33 -21.77 -9.09
CA LEU A 239 -0.28 -20.55 -9.91
C LEU A 239 -0.45 -20.89 -11.40
N LEU A 240 0.31 -21.87 -11.91
CA LEU A 240 0.21 -22.32 -13.30
C LEU A 240 -1.19 -22.88 -13.62
N LYS A 241 -1.77 -23.71 -12.75
CA LYS A 241 -3.14 -24.22 -12.90
C LYS A 241 -4.19 -23.11 -12.91
N ALA A 242 -3.98 -22.04 -12.12
CA ALA A 242 -4.85 -20.86 -12.13
C ALA A 242 -4.69 -20.01 -13.39
N GLY A 243 -3.67 -20.30 -14.22
CA GLY A 243 -3.41 -19.62 -15.49
C GLY A 243 -2.49 -18.41 -15.35
N VAL A 244 -1.70 -18.32 -14.25
CA VAL A 244 -0.58 -17.37 -14.17
C VAL A 244 0.52 -17.85 -15.08
N SER A 245 1.07 -16.97 -15.92
CA SER A 245 2.12 -17.35 -16.87
C SER A 245 3.45 -17.69 -16.17
N SER A 246 4.18 -18.66 -16.68
CA SER A 246 5.50 -19.01 -16.15
C SER A 246 6.48 -17.84 -16.22
N GLU A 247 6.39 -17.04 -17.28
CA GLU A 247 7.20 -15.83 -17.43
C GLU A 247 6.94 -14.82 -16.29
N TYR A 248 5.68 -14.61 -15.92
CA TYR A 248 5.34 -13.75 -14.80
C TYR A 248 5.88 -14.29 -13.48
N ILE A 249 5.73 -15.61 -13.23
CA ILE A 249 6.23 -16.24 -12.00
C ILE A 249 7.75 -16.07 -11.87
N GLU A 250 8.51 -16.32 -12.93
CA GLU A 250 9.97 -16.15 -12.92
C GLU A 250 10.40 -14.69 -12.73
N LYS A 251 9.71 -13.74 -13.37
CA LYS A 251 9.92 -12.30 -13.13
C LYS A 251 9.62 -11.91 -11.67
N MET A 252 8.57 -12.48 -11.08
CA MET A 252 8.25 -12.25 -9.68
C MET A 252 9.33 -12.77 -8.74
N LYS A 253 9.79 -14.03 -8.92
CA LYS A 253 10.87 -14.61 -8.12
C LYS A 253 12.14 -13.76 -8.20
N ALA A 254 12.57 -13.38 -9.42
CA ALA A 254 13.73 -12.51 -9.60
C ALA A 254 13.58 -11.16 -8.88
N GLY A 255 12.40 -10.53 -9.00
CA GLY A 255 12.11 -9.29 -8.30
C GLY A 255 12.12 -9.41 -6.78
N LEU A 256 11.57 -10.51 -6.25
CA LEU A 256 11.57 -10.78 -4.80
C LEU A 256 12.99 -10.91 -4.26
N HIS A 257 13.91 -11.55 -5.01
CA HIS A 257 15.34 -11.59 -4.65
C HIS A 257 15.96 -10.19 -4.56
N HIS A 258 15.61 -9.25 -5.45
CA HIS A 258 16.11 -7.88 -5.38
C HIS A 258 15.63 -7.15 -4.12
N TRP A 259 14.35 -7.32 -3.73
CA TRP A 259 13.81 -6.75 -2.50
C TRP A 259 14.49 -7.35 -1.25
N ILE A 260 14.71 -8.67 -1.23
CA ILE A 260 15.39 -9.38 -0.14
C ILE A 260 16.84 -8.91 -0.02
N ASP A 261 17.58 -8.80 -1.14
CA ASP A 261 18.98 -8.33 -1.16
C ASP A 261 19.07 -6.88 -0.70
N GLY A 262 18.27 -5.98 -1.29
CA GLY A 262 18.26 -4.57 -0.94
C GLY A 262 17.95 -4.32 0.55
N GLY A 263 16.97 -5.04 1.09
CA GLY A 263 16.63 -4.99 2.51
C GLY A 263 17.68 -5.64 3.40
N GLY A 264 18.21 -6.82 3.00
CA GLY A 264 19.25 -7.54 3.74
C GLY A 264 20.58 -6.80 3.82
N ARG A 265 20.91 -5.99 2.82
CA ARG A 265 22.08 -5.10 2.79
C ARG A 265 21.84 -3.77 3.49
N GLY A 266 20.62 -3.52 4.00
CA GLY A 266 20.27 -2.31 4.71
C GLY A 266 20.08 -1.07 3.85
N PHE A 267 19.74 -1.22 2.54
CA PHE A 267 19.45 -0.12 1.64
C PHE A 267 17.95 0.24 1.58
N LEU A 268 17.11 -0.66 2.11
CA LEU A 268 15.67 -0.45 2.21
C LEU A 268 15.23 -0.34 3.66
N THR A 269 14.17 0.40 3.88
CA THR A 269 13.48 0.52 5.17
C THR A 269 11.97 0.45 4.96
N TRP A 270 11.26 0.07 6.01
CA TRP A 270 9.80 -0.01 6.04
C TRP A 270 9.28 0.26 7.44
N GLY A 271 8.17 0.95 7.55
CA GLY A 271 7.58 1.29 8.84
C GLY A 271 6.22 1.97 8.70
N ILE A 272 5.64 2.29 9.85
CA ILE A 272 4.34 2.95 9.97
C ILE A 272 4.57 4.40 10.36
N PHE A 273 4.19 5.32 9.49
CA PHE A 273 4.12 6.74 9.80
C PHE A 273 2.72 7.14 10.26
N HIS A 274 2.67 7.96 11.31
CA HIS A 274 1.45 8.58 11.80
C HIS A 274 1.66 10.09 11.99
N PHE A 275 0.82 10.88 11.33
CA PHE A 275 0.83 12.34 11.34
C PHE A 275 -0.54 12.90 11.72
N ILE A 276 -0.56 14.17 12.13
CA ILE A 276 -1.78 14.95 12.37
C ILE A 276 -1.68 16.28 11.62
N LYS A 277 -2.76 16.70 10.96
CA LYS A 277 -2.84 18.01 10.31
C LYS A 277 -2.99 19.13 11.32
N ILE A 278 -2.11 20.15 11.27
CA ILE A 278 -2.07 21.32 12.15
C ILE A 278 -2.57 22.58 11.45
#